data_f99b2a36cf1687c63be65f51b2d3a646
#
_entry.id   f99b2a36cf1687c63be65f51b2d3a646
#
_cell.length_a   1.000
_cell.length_b   1.000
_cell.length_c   1.000
_cell.angle_alpha   90.00
_cell.angle_beta   90.00
_cell.angle_gamma   90.00
#
_symmetry.space_group_name_H-M   'P 1'
#
loop_
_entity.id
_entity.type
_entity.pdbx_description
1 polymer ?
#
loop_
_entity_poly.entity_id
_entity_poly.type
_entity_poly.pdbx_seq_one_letter_code
_entity_poly.pdbx_strand_id
1 'polypeptide(L)' 'ADIILVMKDGKIIEQGNHESLLAADGFYANLYNSQFA' A
#
# COMPACT_ATOMS: atom_id res chain seq x y z
N ALA A 1 4.05 -12.72 -9.79
CA ALA A 1 3.31 -11.64 -9.13
C ALA A 1 3.93 -11.37 -7.77
N ASP A 2 4.15 -10.11 -7.47
CA ASP A 2 4.81 -9.69 -6.25
C ASP A 2 3.79 -9.23 -5.21
N ILE A 3 4.10 -9.54 -3.97
CA ILE A 3 3.25 -9.10 -2.87
C ILE A 3 3.98 -7.97 -2.15
N ILE A 4 3.28 -6.87 -1.96
CA ILE A 4 3.78 -5.73 -1.22
C ILE A 4 3.16 -5.77 0.17
N LEU A 5 4.00 -5.68 1.19
CA LEU A 5 3.52 -5.64 2.57
C LEU A 5 3.71 -4.23 3.10
N VAL A 6 2.64 -3.64 3.59
CA VAL A 6 2.68 -2.30 4.17
C VAL A 6 2.60 -2.46 5.68
N MET A 7 3.63 -1.97 6.36
CA MET A 7 3.74 -2.12 7.80
C MET A 7 3.66 -0.77 8.50
N LYS A 8 3.05 -0.77 9.66
CA LYS A 8 2.98 0.42 10.49
C LYS A 8 2.93 -0.02 11.96
N ASP A 9 3.75 0.62 12.77
CA ASP A 9 3.83 0.32 14.21
C ASP A 9 4.11 -1.16 14.46
N GLY A 10 4.96 -1.75 13.63
CA GLY A 10 5.34 -3.15 13.78
C GLY A 10 4.28 -4.14 13.35
N LYS A 11 3.24 -3.67 12.65
CA LYS A 11 2.16 -4.54 12.20
C LYS A 11 1.95 -4.38 10.71
N ILE A 12 1.50 -5.45 10.06
CA ILE A 12 1.12 -5.39 8.66
C ILE A 12 -0.30 -4.89 8.60
N ILE A 13 -0.48 -3.73 8.00
CA ILE A 13 -1.80 -3.11 7.89
C ILE A 13 -2.42 -3.30 6.51
N GLU A 14 -1.58 -3.55 5.50
CA GLU A 14 -2.06 -3.82 4.14
C GLU A 14 -1.14 -4.80 3.47
N GLN A 15 -1.69 -5.56 2.55
CA GLN A 15 -0.88 -6.45 1.73
C GLN A 15 -1.58 -6.70 0.40
N GLY A 16 -0.79 -6.94 -0.63
CA GLY A 16 -1.32 -7.19 -1.95
C GLY A 16 -0.36 -6.68 -3.00
N ASN A 17 -0.78 -6.68 -4.27
CA ASN A 17 0.06 -6.13 -5.31
C ASN A 17 -0.18 -4.63 -5.41
N HIS A 18 0.61 -3.99 -6.28
CA HIS A 18 0.54 -2.53 -6.47
C HIS A 18 -0.88 -2.08 -6.83
N GLU A 19 -1.49 -2.76 -7.78
CA GLU A 19 -2.82 -2.37 -8.23
C GLU A 19 -3.89 -2.57 -7.16
N SER A 20 -3.79 -3.69 -6.43
CA SER A 20 -4.73 -3.97 -5.35
C SER A 20 -4.65 -2.91 -4.25
N LEU A 21 -3.44 -2.55 -3.87
CA LEU A 21 -3.24 -1.59 -2.81
C LEU A 21 -3.70 -0.20 -3.21
N LEU A 22 -3.48 0.18 -4.46
CA LEU A 22 -3.97 1.46 -4.94
C LEU A 22 -5.48 1.49 -5.01
N ALA A 23 -6.08 0.38 -5.44
CA ALA A 23 -7.53 0.28 -5.53
C ALA A 23 -8.19 0.33 -4.16
N ALA A 24 -7.49 -0.16 -3.14
CA ALA A 24 -8.01 -0.13 -1.77
C ALA A 24 -8.10 1.29 -1.21
N ASP A 25 -7.35 2.22 -1.82
CA ASP A 25 -7.37 3.63 -1.43
C ASP A 25 -7.07 3.80 0.06
N GLY A 26 -6.10 3.02 0.54
CA GLY A 26 -5.72 3.05 1.93
C GLY A 26 -4.39 3.74 2.15
N PHE A 27 -3.62 3.23 3.11
CA PHE A 27 -2.35 3.84 3.49
C PHE A 27 -1.36 3.86 2.31
N TYR A 28 -1.26 2.74 1.60
CA TYR A 28 -0.33 2.65 0.48
C TYR A 28 -0.70 3.63 -0.64
N ALA A 29 -1.98 3.70 -0.98
CA ALA A 29 -2.43 4.60 -2.04
C ALA A 29 -2.17 6.05 -1.66
N ASN A 30 -2.42 6.38 -0.41
CA ASN A 30 -2.19 7.73 0.09
C ASN A 30 -0.72 8.10 0.01
N LEU A 31 0.15 7.18 0.42
CA LEU A 31 1.59 7.40 0.37
C LEU A 31 2.08 7.54 -1.07
N TYR A 32 1.58 6.67 -1.95
CA TYR A 32 1.96 6.69 -3.34
C TYR A 32 1.58 8.02 -4.00
N ASN A 33 0.35 8.47 -3.76
CA ASN A 33 -0.14 9.72 -4.33
C ASN A 33 0.63 10.93 -3.78
N SER A 34 1.10 10.82 -2.55
CA SER A 34 1.89 11.88 -1.94
C SER A 34 3.26 12.01 -2.61
N GLN A 35 3.81 10.89 -3.11
CA GLN A 35 5.16 10.87 -3.67
C GLN A 35 5.18 11.00 -5.18
N PHE A 36 4.20 10.43 -5.86
CA PHE A 36 4.26 10.27 -7.31
C PHE A 36 3.11 10.91 -8.07
N ALA A 37 2.05 11.20 -7.43
CA ALA A 37 0.88 11.78 -8.11
C ALA A 37 0.94 13.31 -8.13
#